data_fe2d838684813444790fb48fa399baea
#
_entry.id   fe2d838684813444790fb48fa399baea
#
_cell.length_a   1.000
_cell.length_b   1.000
_cell.length_c   1.000
_cell.angle_alpha   90.00
_cell.angle_beta   90.00
_cell.angle_gamma   90.00
#
_symmetry.space_group_name_H-M   'P 1'
#
loop_
_entity.id
_entity.type
_entity.pdbx_description
1 polymer ?
#
loop_
_entity_poly.entity_id
_entity_poly.type
_entity_poly.pdbx_seq_one_letter_code
_entity_poly.pdbx_strand_id
1 'polypeptide(L)'
;MATQKIPGRAIKLGPDTAGDVMYFDGAAWTRLPIGTAGQYLTMNETATVPQWGADCVFPGAERGYVCGGYFGQNNTTVFIGLAIERFSLTSDGDATDIADMISSRRNQGGHSSQTHGYITGGGVGHPTVQVNSIERFPFATEANSVDWADLLSSSHDDSAVCSSLEYGWTYGGQTGGADDIDVFERFSFTSQSDATDWSYCSVSQH
;
A
#
# COMPACT_ATOMS: atom_id res chain seq x y z
N MET A 1 -25.30 14.48 -45.11
CA MET A 1 -23.91 14.43 -45.61
C MET A 1 -23.47 12.97 -45.63
N ALA A 2 -23.00 12.47 -46.74
CA ALA A 2 -22.52 11.09 -46.86
C ALA A 2 -21.18 10.99 -46.12
N THR A 3 -21.09 10.13 -45.12
CA THR A 3 -19.82 9.80 -44.45
C THR A 3 -18.94 9.01 -45.41
N GLN A 4 -17.89 9.63 -45.90
CA GLN A 4 -16.89 8.93 -46.71
C GLN A 4 -16.05 8.04 -45.78
N LYS A 5 -16.15 6.73 -45.95
CA LYS A 5 -15.25 5.78 -45.27
C LYS A 5 -13.84 5.93 -45.83
N ILE A 6 -12.91 6.38 -45.01
CA ILE A 6 -11.48 6.36 -45.33
C ILE A 6 -10.99 4.93 -45.09
N PRO A 7 -10.42 4.23 -46.08
CA PRO A 7 -9.81 2.92 -45.85
C PRO A 7 -8.68 3.04 -44.83
N GLY A 8 -8.61 2.15 -43.84
CA GLY A 8 -7.61 2.22 -42.73
C GLY A 8 -6.13 2.26 -43.17
N ARG A 9 -5.82 1.99 -44.45
CA ARG A 9 -4.50 2.18 -45.05
C ARG A 9 -4.23 3.60 -45.57
N ALA A 10 -5.24 4.49 -45.56
CA ALA A 10 -5.13 5.83 -46.16
C ALA A 10 -4.78 6.92 -45.12
N ILE A 11 -4.74 6.60 -43.84
CA ILE A 11 -4.38 7.56 -42.81
C ILE A 11 -2.91 7.32 -42.47
N LYS A 12 -2.06 8.28 -42.83
CA LYS A 12 -0.64 8.29 -42.54
C LYS A 12 -0.30 9.59 -41.84
N LEU A 13 0.08 9.50 -40.60
CA LEU A 13 0.38 10.65 -39.71
C LEU A 13 1.88 10.92 -39.58
N GLY A 14 2.70 10.23 -40.37
CA GLY A 14 4.16 10.39 -40.33
C GLY A 14 4.89 9.03 -40.48
N PRO A 15 6.00 8.84 -39.77
CA PRO A 15 6.72 7.57 -39.76
C PRO A 15 5.98 6.57 -38.84
N ASP A 16 4.84 6.04 -39.35
CA ASP A 16 3.99 5.15 -38.58
C ASP A 16 4.68 3.81 -38.28
N THR A 17 4.51 3.32 -37.07
CA THR A 17 5.04 2.04 -36.59
C THR A 17 3.89 1.14 -36.11
N ALA A 18 4.05 -0.17 -36.27
CA ALA A 18 3.06 -1.11 -35.73
C ALA A 18 2.86 -0.90 -34.22
N GLY A 19 1.59 -0.74 -33.80
CA GLY A 19 1.25 -0.47 -32.41
C GLY A 19 1.04 1.01 -32.06
N ASP A 20 1.26 1.93 -33.01
CA ASP A 20 0.92 3.33 -32.82
C ASP A 20 -0.59 3.52 -32.65
N VAL A 21 -0.97 4.48 -31.84
CA VAL A 21 -2.36 4.86 -31.57
C VAL A 21 -2.65 6.22 -32.23
N MET A 22 -3.81 6.33 -32.87
CA MET A 22 -4.28 7.59 -33.43
C MET A 22 -5.36 8.17 -32.54
N TYR A 23 -5.25 9.47 -32.23
CA TYR A 23 -6.23 10.19 -31.45
C TYR A 23 -6.48 11.59 -32.02
N PHE A 24 -7.61 12.19 -31.66
CA PHE A 24 -7.95 13.58 -32.01
C PHE A 24 -7.63 14.50 -30.85
N ASP A 25 -6.76 15.49 -31.05
CA ASP A 25 -6.27 16.40 -29.99
C ASP A 25 -7.18 17.64 -29.78
N GLY A 26 -8.32 17.68 -30.46
CA GLY A 26 -9.24 18.81 -30.46
C GLY A 26 -9.11 19.69 -31.69
N ALA A 27 -8.02 19.62 -32.43
CA ALA A 27 -7.74 20.38 -33.67
C ALA A 27 -7.43 19.45 -34.88
N ALA A 28 -6.64 18.40 -34.64
CA ALA A 28 -6.16 17.49 -35.68
C ALA A 28 -6.10 16.04 -35.18
N TRP A 29 -6.03 15.11 -36.14
CA TRP A 29 -5.65 13.72 -35.83
C TRP A 29 -4.14 13.63 -35.62
N THR A 30 -3.76 13.12 -34.46
CA THR A 30 -2.37 13.06 -34.00
C THR A 30 -1.98 11.62 -33.70
N ARG A 31 -0.72 11.30 -33.90
CA ARG A 31 -0.14 9.99 -33.61
C ARG A 31 0.43 9.97 -32.17
N LEU A 32 0.04 8.99 -31.40
CA LEU A 32 0.76 8.58 -30.20
C LEU A 32 1.65 7.38 -30.58
N PRO A 33 2.98 7.52 -30.61
CA PRO A 33 3.89 6.42 -30.89
C PRO A 33 3.66 5.24 -29.96
N ILE A 34 3.99 4.02 -30.41
CA ILE A 34 3.92 2.83 -29.56
C ILE A 34 4.66 3.03 -28.25
N GLY A 35 4.05 2.62 -27.14
CA GLY A 35 4.69 2.58 -25.85
C GLY A 35 5.71 1.46 -25.72
N THR A 36 6.36 1.38 -24.59
CA THR A 36 7.22 0.25 -24.21
C THR A 36 6.42 -0.85 -23.50
N ALA A 37 6.98 -2.06 -23.44
CA ALA A 37 6.33 -3.17 -22.72
C ALA A 37 6.01 -2.77 -21.28
N GLY A 38 4.79 -3.12 -20.84
CA GLY A 38 4.34 -2.79 -19.51
C GLY A 38 3.64 -1.43 -19.34
N GLN A 39 3.74 -0.51 -20.29
CA GLN A 39 3.00 0.75 -20.24
C GLN A 39 1.52 0.55 -20.60
N TYR A 40 0.65 1.32 -19.95
CA TYR A 40 -0.78 1.36 -20.24
C TYR A 40 -1.19 2.72 -20.83
N LEU A 41 -2.22 2.70 -21.66
CA LEU A 41 -2.77 3.94 -22.22
C LEU A 41 -3.56 4.68 -21.13
N THR A 42 -3.19 5.91 -20.86
CA THR A 42 -3.84 6.78 -19.89
C THR A 42 -4.05 8.18 -20.45
N MET A 43 -4.78 9.01 -19.74
CA MET A 43 -4.87 10.44 -20.04
C MET A 43 -3.78 11.20 -19.29
N ASN A 44 -3.31 12.31 -19.87
CA ASN A 44 -2.43 13.23 -19.14
C ASN A 44 -3.15 13.87 -17.94
N GLU A 45 -2.43 14.51 -17.04
CA GLU A 45 -2.97 15.11 -15.80
C GLU A 45 -4.12 16.10 -16.04
N THR A 46 -4.17 16.73 -17.21
CA THR A 46 -5.24 17.67 -17.59
C THR A 46 -6.40 16.99 -18.32
N ALA A 47 -6.36 15.67 -18.50
CA ALA A 47 -7.36 14.86 -19.22
C ALA A 47 -7.63 15.34 -20.66
N THR A 48 -6.65 15.91 -21.34
CA THR A 48 -6.79 16.48 -22.68
C THR A 48 -6.27 15.58 -23.79
N VAL A 49 -5.23 14.81 -23.55
CA VAL A 49 -4.63 13.91 -24.56
C VAL A 49 -4.24 12.57 -23.93
N PRO A 50 -4.34 11.47 -24.69
CA PRO A 50 -3.82 10.18 -24.25
C PRO A 50 -2.30 10.18 -24.24
N GLN A 51 -1.73 9.47 -23.28
CA GLN A 51 -0.30 9.23 -23.16
C GLN A 51 -0.04 7.81 -22.66
N TRP A 52 1.20 7.34 -22.79
CA TRP A 52 1.61 6.10 -22.13
C TRP A 52 1.97 6.41 -20.68
N GLY A 53 1.21 5.83 -19.76
CA GLY A 53 1.53 5.85 -18.34
C GLY A 53 2.69 4.89 -18.05
N ALA A 54 3.51 5.23 -17.07
CA ALA A 54 4.42 4.25 -16.49
C ALA A 54 3.58 3.11 -15.89
N ASP A 55 4.13 1.91 -15.89
CA ASP A 55 3.50 0.79 -15.21
C ASP A 55 2.95 1.24 -13.86
N CYS A 56 1.71 0.91 -13.58
CA CYS A 56 1.29 0.73 -12.21
C CYS A 56 2.06 -0.49 -11.65
N VAL A 57 3.36 -0.40 -11.62
CA VAL A 57 4.12 -1.30 -10.78
C VAL A 57 3.77 -0.87 -9.37
N PHE A 58 2.86 -1.60 -8.79
CA PHE A 58 2.72 -1.58 -7.34
C PHE A 58 4.13 -1.87 -6.82
N PRO A 59 4.77 -0.97 -6.07
CA PRO A 59 6.15 -1.18 -5.60
C PRO A 59 6.29 -2.48 -4.78
N GLY A 60 5.19 -3.03 -4.28
CA GLY A 60 5.08 -4.36 -3.71
C GLY A 60 4.95 -5.51 -4.72
N ALA A 61 5.03 -5.30 -6.03
CA ALA A 61 4.93 -6.38 -7.01
C ALA A 61 6.16 -7.31 -7.01
N GLU A 62 7.31 -6.84 -6.55
CA GLU A 62 8.56 -7.60 -6.54
C GLU A 62 9.06 -7.94 -5.13
N ARG A 63 8.56 -7.28 -4.11
CA ARG A 63 9.05 -7.38 -2.73
C ARG A 63 7.92 -7.45 -1.72
N GLY A 64 8.03 -8.38 -0.78
CA GLY A 64 7.20 -8.44 0.41
C GLY A 64 8.01 -8.02 1.64
N TYR A 65 7.32 -7.57 2.68
CA TYR A 65 7.91 -7.15 3.94
C TYR A 65 7.25 -7.86 5.10
N VAL A 66 8.05 -8.27 6.06
CA VAL A 66 7.60 -8.82 7.35
C VAL A 66 8.17 -7.95 8.45
N CYS A 67 7.34 -7.55 9.38
CA CYS A 67 7.74 -6.66 10.46
C CYS A 67 7.48 -7.35 11.80
N GLY A 68 8.47 -7.42 12.66
CA GLY A 68 8.35 -7.96 14.00
C GLY A 68 7.85 -9.40 14.07
N GLY A 69 6.96 -9.66 15.01
CA GLY A 69 6.35 -10.98 15.23
C GLY A 69 6.74 -11.62 16.55
N TYR A 70 6.08 -12.73 16.84
CA TYR A 70 6.29 -13.51 18.06
C TYR A 70 7.11 -14.76 17.75
N PHE A 71 8.28 -14.89 18.37
CA PHE A 71 9.19 -16.02 18.15
C PHE A 71 9.11 -17.10 19.24
N GLY A 72 8.37 -16.86 20.28
CA GLY A 72 8.21 -17.79 21.38
C GLY A 72 8.41 -17.15 22.76
N GLN A 73 8.27 -17.96 23.78
CA GLN A 73 8.49 -17.55 25.18
C GLN A 73 9.14 -18.68 25.98
N ASN A 74 9.87 -18.30 27.01
CA ASN A 74 10.21 -19.15 28.11
C ASN A 74 9.46 -18.68 29.37
N ASN A 75 9.70 -19.29 30.51
CA ASN A 75 8.98 -18.96 31.74
C ASN A 75 9.11 -17.50 32.23
N THR A 76 10.03 -16.72 31.66
CA THR A 76 10.35 -15.36 32.12
C THR A 76 10.51 -14.35 31.00
N THR A 77 10.64 -14.77 29.73
CA THR A 77 10.95 -13.87 28.61
C THR A 77 10.09 -14.23 27.40
N VAL A 78 9.53 -13.20 26.80
CA VAL A 78 8.85 -13.27 25.50
C VAL A 78 9.81 -12.73 24.43
N PHE A 79 10.01 -13.47 23.36
CA PHE A 79 10.83 -13.07 22.23
C PHE A 79 9.95 -12.45 21.16
N ILE A 80 10.03 -11.13 21.01
CA ILE A 80 9.26 -10.32 20.05
C ILE A 80 10.24 -9.63 19.13
N GLY A 81 9.98 -9.72 17.81
CA GLY A 81 10.86 -9.14 16.80
C GLY A 81 10.79 -7.62 16.73
N LEU A 82 11.91 -7.03 16.36
CA LEU A 82 12.07 -5.62 16.06
C LEU A 82 12.29 -5.39 14.57
N ALA A 83 12.87 -6.39 13.88
CA ALA A 83 13.32 -6.28 12.50
C ALA A 83 12.18 -6.04 11.51
N ILE A 84 12.49 -5.26 10.49
CA ILE A 84 11.76 -5.16 9.24
C ILE A 84 12.56 -5.98 8.22
N GLU A 85 12.00 -7.09 7.80
CA GLU A 85 12.63 -7.98 6.84
C GLU A 85 11.98 -7.86 5.47
N ARG A 86 12.79 -7.95 4.43
CA ARG A 86 12.36 -7.92 3.03
C ARG A 86 12.63 -9.25 2.36
N PHE A 87 11.68 -9.74 1.57
CA PHE A 87 11.84 -10.93 0.71
C PHE A 87 11.38 -10.66 -0.72
N SER A 88 11.87 -11.48 -1.65
CA SER A 88 11.46 -11.40 -3.06
C SER A 88 10.13 -12.11 -3.27
N LEU A 89 9.25 -11.53 -4.10
CA LEU A 89 8.03 -12.15 -4.60
C LEU A 89 8.23 -12.82 -5.97
N THR A 90 9.40 -12.67 -6.57
CA THR A 90 9.71 -13.15 -7.93
C THR A 90 10.78 -14.25 -7.95
N SER A 91 11.46 -14.50 -6.85
CA SER A 91 12.48 -15.54 -6.72
C SER A 91 12.48 -16.12 -5.31
N ASP A 92 12.80 -17.41 -5.19
CA ASP A 92 13.04 -18.04 -3.91
C ASP A 92 14.31 -17.47 -3.26
N GLY A 93 14.29 -17.36 -1.94
CA GLY A 93 15.42 -16.89 -1.14
C GLY A 93 15.00 -16.49 0.26
N ASP A 94 15.94 -16.44 1.15
CA ASP A 94 15.70 -16.00 2.53
C ASP A 94 15.37 -14.52 2.59
N ALA A 95 14.58 -14.13 3.59
CA ALA A 95 14.35 -12.73 3.90
C ALA A 95 15.65 -12.06 4.38
N THR A 96 15.76 -10.79 4.11
CA THR A 96 16.91 -9.97 4.52
C THR A 96 16.42 -8.93 5.51
N ASP A 97 17.08 -8.85 6.65
CA ASP A 97 16.91 -7.77 7.62
C ASP A 97 17.41 -6.46 6.99
N ILE A 98 16.52 -5.47 6.89
CA ILE A 98 16.82 -4.21 6.21
C ILE A 98 16.71 -3.00 7.13
N ALA A 99 15.99 -3.10 8.25
CA ALA A 99 15.72 -1.99 9.14
C ALA A 99 15.04 -2.47 10.43
N ASP A 100 14.84 -1.55 11.37
CA ASP A 100 14.14 -1.80 12.62
C ASP A 100 12.86 -0.95 12.76
N MET A 101 11.88 -1.50 13.45
CA MET A 101 10.76 -0.76 14.03
C MET A 101 11.22 0.08 15.22
N ILE A 102 10.42 1.05 15.65
CA ILE A 102 10.68 1.83 16.87
C ILE A 102 10.66 0.93 18.11
N SER A 103 9.75 -0.03 18.12
CA SER A 103 9.64 -0.99 19.23
C SER A 103 9.30 -2.39 18.71
N SER A 104 9.84 -3.41 19.39
CA SER A 104 9.47 -4.80 19.13
C SER A 104 8.00 -5.03 19.43
N ARG A 105 7.25 -5.57 18.46
CA ARG A 105 5.81 -5.83 18.63
C ARG A 105 5.34 -7.07 17.89
N ARG A 106 4.16 -7.52 18.26
CA ARG A 106 3.46 -8.67 17.69
C ARG A 106 2.01 -8.31 17.42
N ASN A 107 1.34 -9.09 16.57
CA ASN A 107 -0.09 -8.96 16.25
C ASN A 107 -0.45 -7.57 15.71
N GLN A 108 0.51 -6.91 15.09
CA GLN A 108 0.34 -5.61 14.46
C GLN A 108 -0.30 -5.75 13.08
N GLY A 109 -1.01 -4.70 12.65
CA GLY A 109 -1.51 -4.55 11.29
C GLY A 109 -0.41 -4.07 10.34
N GLY A 110 -0.46 -4.52 9.08
CA GLY A 110 0.46 -4.09 8.02
C GLY A 110 -0.26 -3.44 6.86
N HIS A 111 0.14 -2.23 6.48
CA HIS A 111 -0.43 -1.51 5.34
C HIS A 111 0.68 -1.03 4.40
N SER A 112 0.31 -0.70 3.17
CA SER A 112 1.25 -0.17 2.20
C SER A 112 0.65 0.90 1.31
N SER A 113 1.40 1.97 1.10
CA SER A 113 1.24 2.91 0.00
C SER A 113 2.18 2.53 -1.15
N GLN A 114 2.25 3.35 -2.17
CA GLN A 114 3.21 3.15 -3.27
C GLN A 114 4.67 3.32 -2.85
N THR A 115 4.95 3.99 -1.74
CA THR A 115 6.32 4.40 -1.35
C THR A 115 6.73 3.95 0.04
N HIS A 116 5.76 3.59 0.89
CA HIS A 116 6.01 3.29 2.31
C HIS A 116 5.19 2.09 2.78
N GLY A 117 5.77 1.31 3.69
CA GLY A 117 5.06 0.40 4.56
C GLY A 117 4.63 1.08 5.85
N TYR A 118 3.51 0.65 6.41
CA TYR A 118 2.97 1.16 7.68
C TYR A 118 2.66 -0.02 8.60
N ILE A 119 2.91 0.19 9.88
CA ILE A 119 2.74 -0.80 10.94
C ILE A 119 1.82 -0.18 11.98
N THR A 120 0.69 -0.80 12.26
CA THR A 120 -0.36 -0.24 13.13
C THR A 120 -0.63 -1.13 14.33
N GLY A 121 -0.76 -0.53 15.50
CA GLY A 121 -1.19 -1.21 16.71
C GLY A 121 -0.27 -2.34 17.16
N GLY A 122 -0.86 -3.41 17.67
CA GLY A 122 -0.17 -4.58 18.18
C GLY A 122 0.23 -4.45 19.65
N GLY A 123 0.91 -5.47 20.15
CA GLY A 123 1.34 -5.57 21.55
C GLY A 123 2.85 -5.57 21.74
N VAL A 124 3.35 -4.84 22.72
CA VAL A 124 4.75 -4.76 23.12
C VAL A 124 4.99 -5.40 24.48
N GLY A 125 6.16 -5.97 24.69
CA GLY A 125 6.63 -6.45 25.99
C GLY A 125 5.91 -7.68 26.56
N HIS A 126 6.20 -7.93 27.86
CA HIS A 126 5.54 -8.94 28.67
C HIS A 126 5.52 -8.48 30.14
N PRO A 127 4.34 -8.32 30.78
CA PRO A 127 3.01 -8.51 30.19
C PRO A 127 2.77 -7.59 29.01
N THR A 128 1.92 -8.03 28.08
CA THR A 128 1.65 -7.30 26.84
C THR A 128 1.00 -5.94 27.14
N VAL A 129 1.58 -4.89 26.58
CA VAL A 129 0.99 -3.55 26.52
C VAL A 129 0.62 -3.28 25.08
N GLN A 130 -0.65 -3.00 24.84
CA GLN A 130 -1.14 -2.66 23.52
C GLN A 130 -0.80 -1.20 23.19
N VAL A 131 -0.46 -0.94 21.94
CA VAL A 131 -0.09 0.39 21.47
C VAL A 131 -1.03 0.84 20.33
N ASN A 132 -1.21 2.16 20.21
CA ASN A 132 -2.01 2.77 19.15
C ASN A 132 -1.15 3.40 18.06
N SER A 133 0.16 3.35 18.16
CA SER A 133 1.03 4.03 17.21
C SER A 133 0.97 3.43 15.80
N ILE A 134 1.04 4.32 14.82
CA ILE A 134 1.23 4.02 13.41
C ILE A 134 2.68 4.37 13.06
N GLU A 135 3.49 3.37 12.77
CA GLU A 135 4.85 3.57 12.29
C GLU A 135 4.91 3.49 10.77
N ARG A 136 5.85 4.21 10.16
CA ARG A 136 6.06 4.23 8.73
C ARG A 136 7.53 4.01 8.39
N PHE A 137 7.82 3.17 7.38
CA PHE A 137 9.16 2.99 6.82
C PHE A 137 9.16 3.13 5.29
N PRO A 138 10.23 3.71 4.70
CA PRO A 138 10.31 3.93 3.26
C PRO A 138 10.81 2.68 2.53
N PHE A 139 10.22 2.33 1.39
CA PHE A 139 10.68 1.22 0.57
C PHE A 139 11.99 1.50 -0.19
N ALA A 140 12.25 2.78 -0.49
CA ALA A 140 13.38 3.15 -1.36
C ALA A 140 14.74 3.19 -0.64
N THR A 141 14.76 3.52 0.65
CA THR A 141 16.01 3.78 1.40
C THR A 141 16.32 2.75 2.47
N GLU A 142 15.43 1.79 2.71
CA GLU A 142 15.62 0.72 3.69
C GLU A 142 16.02 1.29 5.07
N ALA A 143 15.32 2.31 5.53
CA ALA A 143 15.58 2.97 6.80
C ALA A 143 14.59 2.52 7.87
N ASN A 144 15.00 2.65 9.13
CA ASN A 144 14.16 2.37 10.29
C ASN A 144 12.82 3.11 10.20
N SER A 145 11.81 2.52 10.81
CA SER A 145 10.50 3.17 10.89
C SER A 145 10.57 4.45 11.73
N VAL A 146 9.67 5.33 11.43
CA VAL A 146 9.43 6.57 12.19
C VAL A 146 7.98 6.61 12.64
N ASP A 147 7.72 7.33 13.70
CA ASP A 147 6.38 7.63 14.15
C ASP A 147 5.64 8.47 13.11
N TRP A 148 4.47 7.98 12.68
CA TRP A 148 3.66 8.65 11.66
C TRP A 148 2.43 9.31 12.25
N ALA A 149 1.68 8.58 13.08
CA ALA A 149 0.41 9.01 13.66
C ALA A 149 -0.06 7.99 14.70
N ASP A 150 -1.24 8.21 15.28
CA ASP A 150 -1.89 7.27 16.19
C ASP A 150 -3.24 6.77 15.66
N LEU A 151 -3.58 5.52 15.99
CA LEU A 151 -4.94 5.00 15.97
C LEU A 151 -5.74 5.66 17.11
N LEU A 152 -7.07 5.68 17.01
CA LEU A 152 -7.93 6.24 18.04
C LEU A 152 -7.85 5.47 19.37
N SER A 153 -7.56 4.18 19.29
CA SER A 153 -7.43 3.35 20.47
C SER A 153 -6.22 2.41 20.39
N SER A 154 -5.69 1.99 21.53
CA SER A 154 -4.64 0.98 21.63
C SER A 154 -5.16 -0.46 21.53
N SER A 155 -6.39 -0.65 21.11
CA SER A 155 -7.07 -1.95 21.20
C SER A 155 -6.95 -2.80 19.93
N HIS A 156 -6.01 -2.48 19.06
CA HIS A 156 -5.82 -3.16 17.78
C HIS A 156 -4.74 -4.26 17.85
N ASP A 157 -4.90 -5.20 18.79
CA ASP A 157 -4.20 -6.48 18.82
C ASP A 157 -5.01 -7.48 17.96
N ASP A 158 -4.40 -8.17 17.01
CA ASP A 158 -5.06 -9.07 16.06
C ASP A 158 -6.13 -8.42 15.15
N SER A 159 -5.99 -7.15 14.81
CA SER A 159 -6.93 -6.44 13.95
C SER A 159 -6.87 -6.86 12.49
N ALA A 160 -8.02 -6.78 11.80
CA ALA A 160 -8.06 -6.89 10.34
C ALA A 160 -7.66 -5.56 9.70
N VAL A 161 -6.90 -5.63 8.60
CA VAL A 161 -6.36 -4.46 7.93
C VAL A 161 -6.55 -4.51 6.42
N CYS A 162 -6.70 -3.34 5.80
CA CYS A 162 -6.65 -3.21 4.34
C CYS A 162 -6.10 -1.85 3.93
N SER A 163 -5.74 -1.71 2.66
CA SER A 163 -5.17 -0.49 2.11
C SER A 163 -5.78 -0.14 0.77
N SER A 164 -5.87 1.15 0.48
CA SER A 164 -6.04 1.69 -0.86
C SER A 164 -4.76 2.41 -1.31
N LEU A 165 -4.85 3.22 -2.35
CA LEU A 165 -3.72 4.07 -2.77
C LEU A 165 -3.44 5.22 -1.81
N GLU A 166 -4.46 5.69 -1.06
CA GLU A 166 -4.39 6.92 -0.25
C GLU A 166 -4.56 6.67 1.25
N TYR A 167 -5.15 5.56 1.65
CA TYR A 167 -5.52 5.30 3.04
C TYR A 167 -5.24 3.87 3.47
N GLY A 168 -4.91 3.72 4.76
CA GLY A 168 -4.97 2.47 5.49
C GLY A 168 -6.22 2.40 6.37
N TRP A 169 -6.80 1.22 6.50
CA TRP A 169 -7.93 0.95 7.39
C TRP A 169 -7.59 -0.18 8.34
N THR A 170 -7.93 0.01 9.59
CA THR A 170 -7.80 -0.97 10.65
C THR A 170 -9.17 -1.22 11.26
N TYR A 171 -9.52 -2.47 11.44
CA TYR A 171 -10.81 -2.89 11.95
C TYR A 171 -10.68 -3.90 13.08
N GLY A 172 -11.48 -3.72 14.12
CA GLY A 172 -11.59 -4.66 15.22
C GLY A 172 -10.29 -4.80 16.02
N GLY A 173 -10.09 -5.96 16.57
CA GLY A 173 -9.00 -6.29 17.48
C GLY A 173 -9.49 -6.47 18.89
N GLN A 174 -8.57 -6.77 19.80
CA GLN A 174 -8.87 -7.01 21.22
C GLN A 174 -8.30 -5.91 22.11
N THR A 175 -9.07 -5.49 23.08
CA THR A 175 -8.53 -4.82 24.26
C THR A 175 -7.89 -5.89 25.17
N GLY A 176 -6.93 -5.53 26.02
CA GLY A 176 -6.36 -6.46 27.02
C GLY A 176 -7.39 -7.05 28.03
N GLY A 177 -8.68 -6.80 27.82
CA GLY A 177 -9.87 -7.40 28.44
C GLY A 177 -10.72 -8.06 27.34
N ALA A 178 -11.80 -8.70 27.67
CA ALA A 178 -12.65 -9.47 26.76
C ALA A 178 -13.58 -8.61 25.87
N ASP A 179 -13.28 -7.34 25.66
CA ASP A 179 -14.13 -6.45 24.88
C ASP A 179 -13.63 -6.37 23.42
N ASP A 180 -14.39 -6.91 22.51
CA ASP A 180 -14.19 -6.79 21.07
C ASP A 180 -14.50 -5.37 20.60
N ILE A 181 -13.72 -4.86 19.63
CA ILE A 181 -13.93 -3.53 19.06
C ILE A 181 -14.63 -3.69 17.71
N ASP A 182 -15.69 -2.90 17.51
CA ASP A 182 -16.42 -2.80 16.26
C ASP A 182 -16.05 -1.53 15.45
N VAL A 183 -15.02 -0.82 15.89
CA VAL A 183 -14.56 0.43 15.28
C VAL A 183 -13.76 0.14 14.01
N PHE A 184 -14.10 0.87 12.96
CA PHE A 184 -13.39 0.87 11.68
C PHE A 184 -12.69 2.21 11.51
N GLU A 185 -11.39 2.21 11.71
CA GLU A 185 -10.56 3.41 11.68
C GLU A 185 -9.82 3.57 10.36
N ARG A 186 -9.60 4.82 9.96
CA ARG A 186 -8.89 5.17 8.74
C ARG A 186 -7.81 6.21 9.03
N PHE A 187 -6.60 6.02 8.47
CA PHE A 187 -5.53 7.00 8.46
C PHE A 187 -5.02 7.29 7.05
N SER A 188 -4.47 8.48 6.84
CA SER A 188 -3.98 8.93 5.54
C SER A 188 -2.51 8.51 5.32
N PHE A 189 -2.16 8.12 4.09
CA PHE A 189 -0.78 7.90 3.67
C PHE A 189 -0.05 9.18 3.27
N THR A 190 -0.79 10.25 3.00
CA THR A 190 -0.24 11.52 2.50
C THR A 190 -0.25 12.64 3.53
N SER A 191 -1.09 12.55 4.55
CA SER A 191 -1.20 13.53 5.63
C SER A 191 -0.84 12.90 6.95
N GLN A 192 0.15 13.44 7.64
CA GLN A 192 0.54 13.01 8.98
C GLN A 192 -0.50 13.52 10.00
N SER A 193 -1.52 12.71 10.21
CA SER A 193 -2.62 12.98 11.15
C SER A 193 -3.12 11.66 11.73
N ASP A 194 -3.60 11.71 12.95
CA ASP A 194 -4.19 10.55 13.62
C ASP A 194 -5.36 9.98 12.82
N ALA A 195 -5.62 8.70 13.06
CA ALA A 195 -6.73 8.00 12.46
C ALA A 195 -8.07 8.66 12.84
N THR A 196 -9.05 8.44 12.00
CA THR A 196 -10.42 8.91 12.25
C THR A 196 -11.38 7.73 12.23
N ASP A 197 -12.41 7.79 13.05
CA ASP A 197 -13.55 6.87 12.97
C ASP A 197 -14.19 6.99 11.59
N TRP A 198 -14.28 5.85 10.89
CA TRP A 198 -14.84 5.80 9.54
C TRP A 198 -16.23 5.19 9.52
N SER A 199 -16.44 4.13 10.28
CA SER A 199 -17.69 3.37 10.28
C SER A 199 -17.69 2.34 11.40
N TYR A 200 -18.85 1.71 11.60
CA TYR A 200 -19.00 0.52 12.44
C TYR A 200 -19.38 -0.68 11.57
N CYS A 201 -18.87 -1.85 11.90
CA CYS A 201 -19.41 -3.06 11.28
C CYS A 201 -20.76 -3.43 11.87
N SER A 202 -21.61 -4.03 11.04
CA SER A 202 -22.99 -4.42 11.43
C SER A 202 -23.02 -5.62 12.39
N VAL A 203 -21.89 -6.24 12.69
CA VAL A 203 -21.73 -7.37 13.61
C VAL A 203 -20.43 -7.21 14.37
N SER A 204 -20.49 -7.23 15.70
CA SER A 204 -19.32 -7.44 16.53
C SER A 204 -18.74 -8.84 16.24
N GLN A 205 -17.46 -8.92 15.95
CA GLN A 205 -16.78 -10.21 15.81
C GLN A 205 -16.55 -10.75 17.23
N HIS A 206 -17.10 -11.89 17.52
CA HIS A 206 -16.87 -12.67 18.76
C HIS A 206 -15.67 -13.58 18.62
#